data_de57132e90d30176d0bf0f4819c4cec8
#
_entry.id   de57132e90d30176d0bf0f4819c4cec8
#
_cell.length_a   1.000
_cell.length_b   1.000
_cell.length_c   1.000
_cell.angle_alpha   90.00
_cell.angle_beta   90.00
_cell.angle_gamma   90.00
#
_symmetry.space_group_name_H-M   'P 1'
#
loop_
_entity.id
_entity.type
_entity.pdbx_description
1 polymer ?
#
loop_
_entity_poly.entity_id
_entity_poly.type
_entity_poly.pdbx_seq_one_letter_code
_entity_poly.pdbx_strand_id
1 'polypeptide(L)'
;ERVSQADNVTILNELMVDGVNNTNKGAEVSLSNGKTIKSKLVVAADSRFSEIRRKMGISSVMKDFSKVMITTRMSHEKAHNHIALEYFNYGHTLALLPLNGNVSSIVLTVPTDKLDEMLDLDKEKFNEMAREGFGGKLGQMKQIGERHSYPLVGVYAQKFRATRFALIGDAAV
;
A
#
# COMPACT_ATOMS: atom_id res chain seq x y z
N GLU A 1 16.11 -2.36 -8.16
CA GLU A 1 17.35 -2.47 -8.99
C GLU A 1 18.28 -1.27 -8.83
N ARG A 2 17.83 -0.01 -8.98
CA ARG A 2 18.72 1.16 -8.85
C ARG A 2 19.31 1.33 -7.44
N VAL A 3 18.52 1.06 -6.41
CA VAL A 3 18.97 1.21 -5.02
C VAL A 3 20.05 0.19 -4.65
N SER A 4 19.95 -1.04 -5.16
CA SER A 4 20.97 -2.09 -4.92
C SER A 4 22.30 -1.85 -5.63
N GLN A 5 22.36 -0.90 -6.56
CA GLN A 5 23.55 -0.50 -7.30
C GLN A 5 24.24 0.75 -6.71
N ALA A 6 23.66 1.33 -5.67
CA ALA A 6 24.22 2.54 -5.07
C ALA A 6 25.27 2.19 -4.01
N ASP A 7 26.50 2.65 -4.18
CA ASP A 7 27.63 2.35 -3.29
C ASP A 7 27.45 2.80 -1.84
N ASN A 8 26.55 3.75 -1.61
CA ASN A 8 26.24 4.31 -0.29
C ASN A 8 24.98 3.72 0.35
N VAL A 9 24.42 2.65 -0.22
CA VAL A 9 23.20 1.99 0.30
C VAL A 9 23.49 0.53 0.61
N THR A 10 23.16 0.11 1.83
CA THR A 10 23.19 -1.29 2.23
C THR A 10 21.76 -1.79 2.41
N ILE A 11 21.37 -2.84 1.68
CA ILE A 11 20.07 -3.49 1.82
C ILE A 11 20.24 -4.73 2.68
N LEU A 12 19.44 -4.82 3.73
CA LEU A 12 19.36 -5.98 4.61
C LEU A 12 17.97 -6.60 4.46
N ASN A 13 17.90 -7.73 3.76
CA ASN A 13 16.66 -8.46 3.52
C ASN A 13 16.39 -9.49 4.63
N GLU A 14 15.12 -9.90 4.75
CA GLU A 14 14.68 -10.98 5.65
C GLU A 14 14.98 -10.72 7.13
N LEU A 15 15.04 -9.46 7.52
CA LEU A 15 15.28 -9.02 8.90
C LEU A 15 14.15 -8.15 9.40
N MET A 16 13.72 -8.41 10.63
CA MET A 16 12.79 -7.56 11.36
C MET A 16 13.54 -6.64 12.31
N VAL A 17 12.96 -5.48 12.58
CA VAL A 17 13.45 -4.56 13.61
C VAL A 17 12.75 -4.88 14.93
N ASP A 18 13.51 -5.38 15.91
CA ASP A 18 13.00 -5.75 17.23
C ASP A 18 12.88 -4.55 18.17
N GLY A 19 13.67 -3.51 17.94
CA GLY A 19 13.63 -2.33 18.78
C GLY A 19 14.43 -1.15 18.20
N VAL A 20 14.10 0.05 18.68
CA VAL A 20 14.83 1.28 18.41
C VAL A 20 15.07 1.98 19.72
N ASN A 21 16.34 2.25 20.04
CA ASN A 21 16.76 3.02 21.22
C ASN A 21 17.45 4.30 20.77
N ASN A 22 16.85 5.44 21.06
CA ASN A 22 17.36 6.75 20.64
C ASN A 22 17.88 7.54 21.82
N THR A 23 19.06 8.09 21.63
CA THR A 23 19.72 8.98 22.56
C THR A 23 20.12 10.28 21.88
N ASN A 24 20.54 11.28 22.64
CA ASN A 24 21.08 12.52 22.08
C ASN A 24 22.37 12.32 21.27
N LYS A 25 23.08 11.19 21.48
CA LYS A 25 24.34 10.85 20.81
C LYS A 25 24.17 10.03 19.53
N GLY A 26 23.08 9.27 19.42
CA GLY A 26 22.82 8.40 18.29
C GLY A 26 21.56 7.58 18.46
N ALA A 27 21.27 6.74 17.49
CA ALA A 27 20.19 5.76 17.52
C ALA A 27 20.76 4.36 17.34
N GLU A 28 20.20 3.38 18.04
CA GLU A 28 20.53 1.96 17.93
C GLU A 28 19.29 1.19 17.50
N VAL A 29 19.42 0.37 16.47
CA VAL A 29 18.36 -0.46 15.93
C VAL A 29 18.73 -1.91 16.16
N SER A 30 17.94 -2.62 16.94
CA SER A 30 18.08 -4.06 17.18
C SER A 30 17.35 -4.85 16.10
N LEU A 31 18.00 -5.88 15.57
CA LEU A 31 17.46 -6.73 14.50
C LEU A 31 17.17 -8.15 15.02
N SER A 32 16.24 -8.84 14.35
CA SER A 32 15.80 -10.20 14.68
C SER A 32 16.91 -11.26 14.70
N ASN A 33 18.04 -10.99 14.09
CA ASN A 33 19.22 -11.86 14.13
C ASN A 33 20.20 -11.54 15.28
N GLY A 34 19.79 -10.70 16.24
CA GLY A 34 20.58 -10.27 17.40
C GLY A 34 21.63 -9.19 17.11
N LYS A 35 21.75 -8.72 15.87
CA LYS A 35 22.66 -7.63 15.53
C LYS A 35 22.06 -6.27 15.88
N THR A 36 22.92 -5.29 16.18
CA THR A 36 22.55 -3.90 16.41
C THR A 36 23.22 -2.99 15.39
N ILE A 37 22.45 -2.10 14.80
CA ILE A 37 22.95 -1.07 13.89
C ILE A 37 22.95 0.27 14.62
N LYS A 38 24.05 0.99 14.55
CA LYS A 38 24.18 2.36 15.07
C LYS A 38 24.01 3.35 13.92
N SER A 39 23.20 4.38 14.15
CA SER A 39 22.91 5.40 13.15
C SER A 39 22.79 6.79 13.75
N LYS A 40 22.81 7.82 12.92
CA LYS A 40 22.54 9.20 13.32
C LYS A 40 21.05 9.52 13.33
N LEU A 41 20.28 8.81 12.52
CA LEU A 41 18.83 8.96 12.33
C LEU A 41 18.22 7.60 11.97
N VAL A 42 17.04 7.33 12.46
CA VAL A 42 16.19 6.22 12.03
C VAL A 42 14.95 6.78 11.34
N VAL A 43 14.60 6.23 10.20
CA VAL A 43 13.36 6.56 9.48
C VAL A 43 12.53 5.30 9.39
N ALA A 44 11.32 5.31 9.95
CA ALA A 44 10.38 4.21 9.86
C ALA A 44 9.39 4.46 8.72
N ALA A 45 9.30 3.47 7.83
CA ALA A 45 8.42 3.43 6.66
C ALA A 45 7.76 2.05 6.55
N ASP A 46 7.41 1.44 7.69
CA ASP A 46 7.00 0.05 7.87
C ASP A 46 5.49 -0.17 7.79
N SER A 47 4.78 0.68 7.05
CA SER A 47 3.34 0.66 6.78
C SER A 47 2.44 1.27 7.86
N ARG A 48 1.12 1.37 7.55
CA ARG A 48 0.09 2.01 8.41
C ARG A 48 -0.03 1.41 9.82
N PHE A 49 0.24 0.13 9.97
CA PHE A 49 0.23 -0.55 11.27
C PHE A 49 1.62 -0.59 11.92
N SER A 50 2.47 0.38 11.61
CA SER A 50 3.86 0.48 12.03
C SER A 50 4.12 -0.03 13.44
N GLU A 51 4.90 -1.10 13.53
CA GLU A 51 5.39 -1.61 14.81
C GLU A 51 6.44 -0.69 15.42
N ILE A 52 7.26 -0.10 14.57
CA ILE A 52 8.32 0.81 15.02
C ILE A 52 7.71 2.07 15.65
N ARG A 53 6.64 2.63 15.04
CA ARG A 53 5.89 3.73 15.66
C ARG A 53 5.41 3.37 17.07
N ARG A 54 4.82 2.18 17.24
CA ARG A 54 4.34 1.70 18.55
C ARG A 54 5.48 1.50 19.54
N LYS A 55 6.58 0.89 19.13
CA LYS A 55 7.79 0.70 19.94
C LYS A 55 8.42 2.01 20.39
N MET A 56 8.29 3.05 19.57
CA MET A 56 8.71 4.43 19.89
C MET A 56 7.73 5.20 20.78
N GLY A 57 6.63 4.57 21.22
CA GLY A 57 5.61 5.22 22.06
C GLY A 57 4.82 6.31 21.34
N ILE A 58 4.80 6.32 20.01
CA ILE A 58 4.05 7.29 19.22
C ILE A 58 2.67 6.72 18.94
N SER A 59 1.65 7.32 19.56
CA SER A 59 0.25 6.98 19.34
C SER A 59 -0.26 7.49 17.99
N SER A 60 -1.35 6.88 17.51
CA SER A 60 -2.02 7.29 16.28
C SER A 60 -3.54 7.29 16.47
N VAL A 61 -4.20 8.15 15.72
CA VAL A 61 -5.65 8.06 15.51
C VAL A 61 -5.88 7.08 14.37
N MET A 62 -6.80 6.16 14.54
CA MET A 62 -7.19 5.20 13.52
C MET A 62 -8.67 5.39 13.21
N LYS A 63 -9.01 5.38 11.91
CA LYS A 63 -10.38 5.46 11.42
C LYS A 63 -10.62 4.31 10.45
N ASP A 64 -11.48 3.40 10.82
CA ASP A 64 -12.05 2.41 9.92
C ASP A 64 -13.19 3.06 9.12
N PHE A 65 -13.14 2.96 7.79
CA PHE A 65 -14.17 3.49 6.90
C PHE A 65 -15.25 2.46 6.59
N SER A 66 -15.20 1.27 7.17
CA SER A 66 -16.10 0.14 6.90
C SER A 66 -16.16 -0.19 5.41
N LYS A 67 -15.04 -0.03 4.73
CA LYS A 67 -14.84 -0.32 3.31
C LYS A 67 -13.61 -1.19 3.11
N VAL A 68 -13.59 -1.87 1.99
CA VAL A 68 -12.47 -2.70 1.55
C VAL A 68 -12.10 -2.32 0.13
N MET A 69 -10.80 -2.30 -0.14
CA MET A 69 -10.25 -2.15 -1.48
C MET A 69 -9.92 -3.54 -2.02
N ILE A 70 -10.43 -3.85 -3.21
CA ILE A 70 -10.09 -5.06 -3.96
C ILE A 70 -9.20 -4.63 -5.13
N THR A 71 -8.00 -5.20 -5.21
CA THR A 71 -7.04 -4.85 -6.24
C THR A 71 -6.73 -6.04 -7.13
N THR A 72 -6.61 -5.79 -8.41
CA THR A 72 -6.13 -6.77 -9.39
C THR A 72 -5.48 -6.06 -10.57
N ARG A 73 -4.74 -6.79 -11.40
CA ARG A 73 -4.24 -6.27 -12.68
C ARG A 73 -5.15 -6.73 -13.80
N MET A 74 -5.35 -5.86 -14.79
CA MET A 74 -6.11 -6.18 -15.98
C MET A 74 -5.35 -5.76 -17.25
N SER A 75 -5.31 -6.63 -18.23
CA SER A 75 -4.94 -6.25 -19.60
C SER A 75 -6.15 -5.66 -20.31
N HIS A 76 -5.91 -4.80 -21.31
CA HIS A 76 -6.97 -4.17 -22.08
C HIS A 76 -6.54 -3.93 -23.53
N GLU A 77 -7.51 -3.79 -24.44
CA GLU A 77 -7.24 -3.64 -25.89
C GLU A 77 -6.67 -2.28 -26.25
N LYS A 78 -7.24 -1.21 -25.71
CA LYS A 78 -6.88 0.17 -26.06
C LYS A 78 -5.88 0.73 -25.05
N ALA A 79 -4.94 1.54 -25.51
CA ALA A 79 -3.95 2.16 -24.63
C ALA A 79 -4.61 3.09 -23.59
N HIS A 80 -4.12 3.04 -22.37
CA HIS A 80 -4.54 3.95 -21.28
C HIS A 80 -3.90 5.35 -21.38
N ASN A 81 -2.95 5.55 -22.31
CA ASN A 81 -2.25 6.83 -22.56
C ASN A 81 -1.66 7.45 -21.27
N HIS A 82 -1.22 6.62 -20.32
CA HIS A 82 -0.71 7.01 -19.01
C HIS A 82 -1.69 7.83 -18.15
N ILE A 83 -3.00 7.72 -18.44
CA ILE A 83 -4.05 8.42 -17.70
C ILE A 83 -4.58 7.50 -16.59
N ALA A 84 -4.48 7.96 -15.35
CA ALA A 84 -5.20 7.36 -14.23
C ALA A 84 -6.65 7.85 -14.26
N LEU A 85 -7.59 6.95 -14.00
CA LEU A 85 -9.03 7.25 -13.94
C LEU A 85 -9.55 6.88 -12.55
N GLU A 86 -10.47 7.69 -12.04
CA GLU A 86 -11.20 7.36 -10.82
C GLU A 86 -12.66 7.74 -11.01
N TYR A 87 -13.54 6.77 -10.78
CA TYR A 87 -14.98 6.89 -10.91
C TYR A 87 -15.62 6.72 -9.53
N PHE A 88 -16.26 7.78 -9.08
CA PHE A 88 -17.04 7.79 -7.85
C PHE A 88 -18.48 7.46 -8.18
N ASN A 89 -18.87 6.23 -7.93
CA ASN A 89 -20.24 5.76 -8.11
C ASN A 89 -20.96 5.69 -6.77
N TYR A 90 -22.28 5.62 -6.81
CA TYR A 90 -23.04 5.38 -5.59
C TYR A 90 -22.71 3.99 -5.02
N GLY A 91 -22.22 3.96 -3.80
CA GLY A 91 -21.89 2.72 -3.07
C GLY A 91 -20.49 2.14 -3.35
N HIS A 92 -19.79 2.54 -4.42
CA HIS A 92 -18.45 2.05 -4.71
C HIS A 92 -17.59 3.07 -5.47
N THR A 93 -16.29 2.89 -5.39
CA THR A 93 -15.33 3.64 -6.22
C THR A 93 -14.52 2.68 -7.07
N LEU A 94 -14.27 3.04 -8.31
CA LEU A 94 -13.48 2.24 -9.23
C LEU A 94 -12.33 3.09 -9.77
N ALA A 95 -11.09 2.71 -9.47
CA ALA A 95 -9.89 3.38 -9.94
C ALA A 95 -9.10 2.50 -10.91
N LEU A 96 -8.49 3.15 -11.90
CA LEU A 96 -7.59 2.53 -12.88
C LEU A 96 -6.27 3.27 -12.83
N LEU A 97 -5.20 2.54 -12.53
CA LEU A 97 -3.84 3.04 -12.44
C LEU A 97 -2.99 2.42 -13.55
N PRO A 98 -2.45 3.23 -14.48
CA PRO A 98 -1.68 2.73 -15.61
C PRO A 98 -0.40 2.00 -15.15
N LEU A 99 -0.14 0.85 -15.78
CA LEU A 99 1.10 0.09 -15.66
C LEU A 99 1.81 0.05 -17.02
N ASN A 100 2.83 -0.80 -17.16
CA ASN A 100 3.54 -0.94 -18.43
C ASN A 100 2.68 -1.63 -19.50
N GLY A 101 2.78 -1.17 -20.74
CA GLY A 101 2.00 -1.69 -21.85
C GLY A 101 0.50 -1.41 -21.70
N ASN A 102 -0.33 -2.28 -22.24
CA ASN A 102 -1.78 -2.20 -22.11
C ASN A 102 -2.26 -2.97 -20.85
N VAL A 103 -1.67 -2.65 -19.71
CA VAL A 103 -2.05 -3.22 -18.40
C VAL A 103 -2.31 -2.09 -17.42
N SER A 104 -3.31 -2.25 -16.59
CA SER A 104 -3.62 -1.34 -15.48
C SER A 104 -3.87 -2.11 -14.19
N SER A 105 -3.54 -1.48 -13.07
CA SER A 105 -4.04 -1.91 -11.77
C SER A 105 -5.44 -1.33 -11.58
N ILE A 106 -6.38 -2.19 -11.24
CA ILE A 106 -7.74 -1.81 -10.90
C ILE A 106 -7.89 -1.85 -9.38
N VAL A 107 -8.51 -0.83 -8.84
CA VAL A 107 -8.87 -0.75 -7.42
C VAL A 107 -10.37 -0.51 -7.32
N LEU A 108 -11.08 -1.53 -6.83
CA LEU A 108 -12.51 -1.44 -6.53
C LEU A 108 -12.67 -1.25 -5.02
N THR A 109 -13.27 -0.15 -4.59
CA THR A 109 -13.58 0.09 -3.17
C THR A 109 -15.07 -0.11 -2.95
N VAL A 110 -15.43 -1.03 -2.06
CA VAL A 110 -16.81 -1.38 -1.73
C VAL A 110 -17.01 -1.38 -0.20
N PRO A 111 -18.25 -1.33 0.30
CA PRO A 111 -18.57 -1.64 1.69
C PRO A 111 -18.08 -3.05 2.06
N THR A 112 -17.68 -3.25 3.31
CA THR A 112 -17.08 -4.52 3.78
C THR A 112 -18.04 -5.71 3.62
N ASP A 113 -19.35 -5.51 3.75
CA ASP A 113 -20.39 -6.52 3.55
C ASP A 113 -20.52 -7.00 2.10
N LYS A 114 -19.92 -6.32 1.14
CA LYS A 114 -19.85 -6.70 -0.28
C LYS A 114 -18.58 -7.43 -0.69
N LEU A 115 -17.65 -7.65 0.25
CA LEU A 115 -16.35 -8.23 -0.06
C LEU A 115 -16.46 -9.62 -0.68
N ASP A 116 -17.18 -10.53 -0.01
CA ASP A 116 -17.28 -11.94 -0.45
C ASP A 116 -17.97 -12.04 -1.82
N GLU A 117 -19.06 -11.27 -2.02
CA GLU A 117 -19.75 -11.17 -3.30
C GLU A 117 -18.77 -10.78 -4.44
N MET A 118 -17.88 -9.82 -4.19
CA MET A 118 -16.93 -9.35 -5.20
C MET A 118 -15.75 -10.29 -5.41
N LEU A 119 -15.32 -11.00 -4.37
CA LEU A 119 -14.24 -12.00 -4.50
C LEU A 119 -14.73 -13.29 -5.18
N ASP A 120 -15.98 -13.68 -4.98
CA ASP A 120 -16.59 -14.89 -5.52
C ASP A 120 -17.06 -14.73 -6.97
N LEU A 121 -17.12 -13.49 -7.50
CA LEU A 121 -17.42 -13.31 -8.92
C LEU A 121 -16.46 -14.12 -9.79
N ASP A 122 -16.99 -14.85 -10.77
CA ASP A 122 -16.16 -15.45 -11.81
C ASP A 122 -15.38 -14.38 -12.59
N LYS A 123 -14.29 -14.79 -13.24
CA LYS A 123 -13.42 -13.86 -13.97
C LYS A 123 -14.13 -13.12 -15.09
N GLU A 124 -15.03 -13.78 -15.78
CA GLU A 124 -15.80 -13.23 -16.90
C GLU A 124 -16.72 -12.10 -16.42
N LYS A 125 -17.48 -12.31 -15.35
CA LYS A 125 -18.36 -11.30 -14.77
C LYS A 125 -17.56 -10.11 -14.19
N PHE A 126 -16.42 -10.39 -13.55
CA PHE A 126 -15.56 -9.33 -13.05
C PHE A 126 -14.97 -8.49 -14.18
N ASN A 127 -14.54 -9.14 -15.29
CA ASN A 127 -14.05 -8.46 -16.47
C ASN A 127 -15.10 -7.53 -17.08
N GLU A 128 -16.34 -8.02 -17.20
CA GLU A 128 -17.45 -7.25 -17.74
C GLU A 128 -17.82 -6.06 -16.83
N MET A 129 -17.91 -6.30 -15.51
CA MET A 129 -18.15 -5.24 -14.54
C MET A 129 -17.08 -4.14 -14.61
N ALA A 130 -15.82 -4.52 -14.72
CA ALA A 130 -14.72 -3.56 -14.85
C ALA A 130 -14.81 -2.78 -16.18
N ARG A 131 -15.06 -3.49 -17.30
CA ARG A 131 -15.25 -2.89 -18.61
C ARG A 131 -16.37 -1.83 -18.62
N GLU A 132 -17.53 -2.19 -18.08
CA GLU A 132 -18.68 -1.29 -17.96
C GLU A 132 -18.42 -0.14 -17.01
N GLY A 133 -17.81 -0.41 -15.87
CA GLY A 133 -17.44 0.60 -14.88
C GLY A 133 -16.52 1.70 -15.43
N PHE A 134 -15.66 1.38 -16.41
CA PHE A 134 -14.85 2.35 -17.14
C PHE A 134 -15.51 2.86 -18.45
N GLY A 135 -16.80 2.56 -18.66
CA GLY A 135 -17.56 3.00 -19.82
C GLY A 135 -17.02 2.46 -21.15
N GLY A 136 -16.41 1.28 -21.16
CA GLY A 136 -15.84 0.63 -22.34
C GLY A 136 -14.66 1.36 -22.99
N LYS A 137 -14.09 2.38 -22.34
CA LYS A 137 -13.04 3.25 -22.91
C LYS A 137 -11.78 2.49 -23.32
N LEU A 138 -11.44 1.40 -22.59
CA LEU A 138 -10.26 0.58 -22.84
C LEU A 138 -10.52 -0.66 -23.71
N GLY A 139 -11.72 -0.81 -24.25
CA GLY A 139 -12.12 -2.03 -24.99
C GLY A 139 -12.33 -3.20 -24.07
N GLN A 140 -12.05 -4.43 -24.56
CA GLN A 140 -12.12 -5.61 -23.71
C GLN A 140 -11.06 -5.57 -22.62
N MET A 141 -11.45 -6.01 -21.43
CA MET A 141 -10.57 -6.05 -20.25
C MET A 141 -10.53 -7.48 -19.71
N LYS A 142 -9.34 -7.95 -19.35
CA LYS A 142 -9.14 -9.32 -18.81
C LYS A 142 -8.29 -9.28 -17.54
N GLN A 143 -8.79 -9.90 -16.48
CA GLN A 143 -8.08 -10.05 -15.21
C GLN A 143 -6.79 -10.86 -15.40
N ILE A 144 -5.68 -10.35 -14.83
CA ILE A 144 -4.38 -11.00 -14.78
C ILE A 144 -4.05 -11.31 -13.31
N GLY A 145 -3.91 -12.61 -12.99
CA GLY A 145 -3.63 -13.04 -11.62
C GLY A 145 -4.87 -13.05 -10.73
N GLU A 146 -4.66 -12.87 -9.44
CA GLU A 146 -5.69 -12.97 -8.42
C GLU A 146 -6.17 -11.59 -7.96
N ARG A 147 -7.31 -11.57 -7.28
CA ARG A 147 -7.83 -10.41 -6.56
C ARG A 147 -7.30 -10.42 -5.14
N HIS A 148 -6.80 -9.29 -4.67
CA HIS A 148 -6.32 -9.11 -3.30
C HIS A 148 -7.17 -8.04 -2.61
N SER A 149 -7.54 -8.28 -1.36
CA SER A 149 -8.36 -7.33 -0.60
C SER A 149 -7.57 -6.72 0.55
N TYR A 150 -7.85 -5.44 0.81
CA TYR A 150 -7.23 -4.66 1.88
C TYR A 150 -8.28 -3.80 2.57
N PRO A 151 -8.35 -3.80 3.90
CA PRO A 151 -9.28 -2.91 4.61
C PRO A 151 -8.90 -1.46 4.38
N LEU A 152 -9.91 -0.61 4.19
CA LEU A 152 -9.71 0.84 4.08
C LEU A 152 -9.72 1.45 5.48
N VAL A 153 -8.53 1.55 6.05
CA VAL A 153 -8.29 2.13 7.37
C VAL A 153 -7.34 3.31 7.24
N GLY A 154 -7.75 4.48 7.69
CA GLY A 154 -6.86 5.63 7.83
C GLY A 154 -6.13 5.57 9.18
N VAL A 155 -4.85 5.87 9.16
CA VAL A 155 -4.02 5.97 10.36
C VAL A 155 -3.29 7.30 10.32
N TYR A 156 -3.31 8.05 11.41
CA TYR A 156 -2.62 9.33 11.52
C TYR A 156 -1.82 9.36 12.81
N ALA A 157 -0.49 9.39 12.71
CA ALA A 157 0.39 9.45 13.88
C ALA A 157 0.28 10.82 14.57
N GLN A 158 0.20 10.85 15.89
CA GLN A 158 0.12 12.11 16.65
C GLN A 158 1.43 12.93 16.56
N LYS A 159 2.55 12.27 16.28
CA LYS A 159 3.84 12.90 16.06
C LYS A 159 4.55 12.17 14.92
N PHE A 160 5.14 12.91 14.01
CA PHE A 160 5.91 12.34 12.88
C PHE A 160 7.40 12.21 13.18
N ARG A 161 7.84 12.72 14.32
CA ARG A 161 9.25 12.70 14.72
C ARG A 161 9.44 12.55 16.21
N ALA A 162 10.60 12.03 16.59
CA ALA A 162 11.15 12.04 17.92
C ALA A 162 12.68 12.31 17.84
N THR A 163 13.39 12.26 18.95
CA THR A 163 14.84 12.41 18.93
C THR A 163 15.48 11.38 18.00
N ARG A 164 16.17 11.83 16.94
CA ARG A 164 16.83 10.99 15.92
C ARG A 164 15.91 9.94 15.28
N PHE A 165 14.63 10.29 15.14
CA PHE A 165 13.63 9.40 14.58
C PHE A 165 12.59 10.19 13.77
N ALA A 166 12.18 9.60 12.62
CA ALA A 166 11.10 10.12 11.80
C ALA A 166 10.21 8.99 11.28
N LEU A 167 8.92 9.29 11.12
CA LEU A 167 7.94 8.46 10.40
C LEU A 167 7.70 9.06 9.02
N ILE A 168 7.59 8.21 7.99
CA ILE A 168 7.22 8.62 6.64
C ILE A 168 6.21 7.65 6.02
N GLY A 169 5.54 8.08 4.95
CA GLY A 169 4.53 7.27 4.25
C GLY A 169 3.44 6.78 5.19
N ASP A 170 2.88 5.62 4.92
CA ASP A 170 1.80 4.99 5.68
C ASP A 170 2.14 4.74 7.17
N ALA A 171 3.41 4.78 7.57
CA ALA A 171 3.77 4.70 8.98
C ALA A 171 3.42 6.00 9.73
N ALA A 172 3.33 7.12 9.02
CA ALA A 172 2.97 8.43 9.53
C ALA A 172 1.48 8.75 9.33
N VAL A 173 0.96 8.49 8.12
CA VAL A 173 -0.43 8.85 7.69
C VAL A 173 -1.03 7.76 6.84
#